data_a176e9a3378b49878400144edb898072
#
_entry.id   a176e9a3378b49878400144edb898072
#
_cell.length_a   1.000
_cell.length_b   1.000
_cell.length_c   1.000
_cell.angle_alpha   90.00
_cell.angle_beta   90.00
_cell.angle_gamma   90.00
#
_symmetry.space_group_name_H-M   'P 1'
#
loop_
_entity.id
_entity.type
_entity.pdbx_description
1 polymer ?
#
loop_
_entity_poly.entity_id
_entity_poly.type
_entity_poly.pdbx_seq_one_letter_code
_entity_poly.pdbx_strand_id
1 'polypeptide(L)'
;LILDAENCQVQKFGENGTFIDAYGSCGTGDLEFNFEHGTGDPDGGIDIDSDGNIYIADTGNDRVVKLNSTGGFVKTIGTAGNAAGQFASPVAIEIDSNDNLWVTDEDNGGKIVKYSTEGVYGSLEIKNDLVDPASVASNSTHLVVVDTNDDEVKTYKISDGDAAPKTTFGGNGSSTGQLYNPVDVELDSSGNIFVVEEGNDRIQKFDNTGSYKALIENGTSATFDKPSAILLDNDGNIHIANTNNNTLAKMDANELV
;
A
#
# COMPACT_ATOMS: atom_id res chain seq x y z
N LEU A 1 -2.50 12.13 4.62
CA LEU A 1 -1.83 12.40 3.34
C LEU A 1 -2.57 11.69 2.22
N ILE A 2 -2.54 12.25 1.02
CA ILE A 2 -3.13 11.66 -0.19
C ILE A 2 -2.09 11.82 -1.31
N LEU A 3 -1.85 10.73 -2.04
CA LEU A 3 -1.06 10.77 -3.26
C LEU A 3 -1.98 11.23 -4.41
N ASP A 4 -1.65 12.34 -5.02
CA ASP A 4 -2.31 12.88 -6.22
C ASP A 4 -1.41 12.58 -7.42
N ALA A 5 -1.57 11.38 -7.94
CA ALA A 5 -0.64 10.82 -8.92
C ALA A 5 -0.69 11.56 -10.26
N GLU A 6 -1.86 12.01 -10.72
CA GLU A 6 -1.98 12.79 -11.97
C GLU A 6 -1.26 14.13 -11.89
N ASN A 7 -1.21 14.75 -10.72
CA ASN A 7 -0.51 16.03 -10.51
C ASN A 7 0.91 15.84 -9.94
N CYS A 8 1.37 14.60 -9.75
CA CYS A 8 2.68 14.26 -9.19
C CYS A 8 2.92 14.94 -7.84
N GLN A 9 1.93 14.89 -6.94
CA GLN A 9 1.96 15.60 -5.67
C GLN A 9 1.51 14.70 -4.51
N VAL A 10 2.03 15.01 -3.32
CA VAL A 10 1.47 14.56 -2.05
C VAL A 10 0.68 15.71 -1.45
N GLN A 11 -0.61 15.50 -1.21
CA GLN A 11 -1.50 16.47 -0.58
C GLN A 11 -1.68 16.17 0.90
N LYS A 12 -1.56 17.20 1.74
CA LYS A 12 -1.78 17.12 3.19
C LYS A 12 -3.09 17.77 3.56
N PHE A 13 -3.91 17.02 4.29
CA PHE A 13 -5.19 17.47 4.84
C PHE A 13 -5.20 17.35 6.35
N GLY A 14 -5.99 18.19 7.01
CA GLY A 14 -6.33 18.05 8.42
C GLY A 14 -7.38 16.94 8.63
N GLU A 15 -7.56 16.53 9.87
CA GLU A 15 -8.54 15.49 10.27
C GLU A 15 -9.98 15.81 9.87
N ASN A 16 -10.30 17.07 9.67
CA ASN A 16 -11.62 17.56 9.22
C ASN A 16 -11.73 17.69 7.68
N GLY A 17 -10.73 17.18 6.92
CA GLY A 17 -10.67 17.28 5.47
C GLY A 17 -10.24 18.65 4.93
N THR A 18 -9.80 19.59 5.80
CA THR A 18 -9.29 20.89 5.33
C THR A 18 -7.91 20.72 4.69
N PHE A 19 -7.76 21.17 3.45
CA PHE A 19 -6.46 21.22 2.78
C PHE A 19 -5.45 22.06 3.57
N ILE A 20 -4.25 21.53 3.76
CA ILE A 20 -3.16 22.20 4.50
C ILE A 20 -2.05 22.61 3.53
N ASP A 21 -1.51 21.65 2.75
CA ASP A 21 -0.35 21.88 1.88
C ASP A 21 -0.27 20.81 0.78
N ALA A 22 0.59 21.04 -0.22
CA ALA A 22 0.94 20.06 -1.23
C ALA A 22 2.44 20.10 -1.53
N TYR A 23 3.03 18.94 -1.74
CA TYR A 23 4.46 18.77 -1.98
C TYR A 23 4.68 18.04 -3.29
N GLY A 24 5.62 18.53 -4.11
CA GLY A 24 6.06 17.87 -5.33
C GLY A 24 5.54 18.50 -6.61
N SER A 25 6.09 18.04 -7.71
CA SER A 25 5.72 18.31 -9.09
C SER A 25 6.24 17.20 -10.00
N CYS A 26 5.75 17.10 -11.24
CA CYS A 26 6.22 16.05 -12.15
C CYS A 26 7.67 16.23 -12.57
N GLY A 27 8.46 15.15 -12.56
CA GLY A 27 9.85 15.14 -12.99
C GLY A 27 10.74 14.12 -12.27
N THR A 28 12.05 14.35 -12.26
CA THR A 28 13.07 13.43 -11.73
C THR A 28 13.98 14.05 -10.66
N GLY A 29 13.74 15.30 -10.27
CA GLY A 29 14.51 16.01 -9.23
C GLY A 29 14.12 15.57 -7.80
N ASP A 30 14.67 16.26 -6.81
CA ASP A 30 14.53 15.89 -5.38
C ASP A 30 13.10 15.96 -4.85
N LEU A 31 12.30 16.91 -5.35
CA LEU A 31 10.87 17.11 -5.05
C LEU A 31 10.03 16.98 -6.32
N GLU A 32 10.49 16.18 -7.26
CA GLU A 32 9.75 15.87 -8.47
C GLU A 32 9.49 14.37 -8.49
N PHE A 33 8.28 13.99 -8.88
CA PHE A 33 7.82 12.61 -8.89
C PHE A 33 7.34 12.18 -10.26
N ASN A 34 7.36 10.90 -10.51
CA ASN A 34 6.74 10.26 -11.65
C ASN A 34 6.01 9.00 -11.16
N PHE A 35 4.70 9.04 -11.15
CA PHE A 35 3.85 7.91 -10.74
C PHE A 35 3.33 7.09 -11.91
N GLU A 36 3.80 7.37 -13.13
CA GLU A 36 3.43 6.59 -14.31
C GLU A 36 4.27 5.31 -14.37
N HIS A 37 3.61 4.18 -14.36
CA HIS A 37 4.18 2.90 -14.72
C HIS A 37 3.57 2.44 -16.06
N GLY A 38 4.37 1.95 -16.98
CA GLY A 38 4.12 1.64 -18.40
C GLY A 38 2.75 1.13 -18.87
N THR A 39 1.79 0.90 -17.98
CA THR A 39 0.41 0.49 -18.25
C THR A 39 -0.55 1.68 -18.40
N GLY A 40 -0.13 2.89 -18.02
CA GLY A 40 -0.94 4.11 -18.08
C GLY A 40 -1.85 4.33 -16.86
N ASP A 41 -1.83 3.44 -15.89
CA ASP A 41 -2.44 3.66 -14.58
C ASP A 41 -1.37 4.23 -13.64
N PRO A 42 -1.67 5.28 -12.87
CA PRO A 42 -0.72 5.87 -11.94
C PRO A 42 -0.58 5.00 -10.70
N ASP A 43 0.65 4.58 -10.40
CA ASP A 43 1.00 3.79 -9.25
C ASP A 43 1.89 4.59 -8.29
N GLY A 44 1.78 4.31 -6.99
CA GLY A 44 2.63 4.91 -6.00
C GLY A 44 2.07 4.73 -4.60
N GLY A 45 2.95 4.48 -3.64
CA GLY A 45 2.63 4.32 -2.23
C GLY A 45 3.15 5.47 -1.40
N ILE A 46 2.51 5.69 -0.26
CA ILE A 46 2.91 6.70 0.70
C ILE A 46 2.69 6.21 2.12
N ASP A 47 3.69 6.40 2.99
CA ASP A 47 3.54 6.13 4.42
C ASP A 47 4.40 7.09 5.23
N ILE A 48 4.23 7.08 6.57
CA ILE A 48 4.92 7.96 7.51
C ILE A 48 5.59 7.18 8.63
N ASP A 49 6.82 7.57 9.01
CA ASP A 49 7.49 7.00 10.18
C ASP A 49 7.04 7.64 11.50
N SER A 50 7.51 7.10 12.63
CA SER A 50 7.17 7.57 13.98
C SER A 50 7.58 9.03 14.27
N ASP A 51 8.51 9.60 13.50
CA ASP A 51 8.93 11.00 13.56
C ASP A 51 8.10 11.91 12.64
N GLY A 52 7.18 11.33 11.86
CA GLY A 52 6.33 12.03 10.89
C GLY A 52 7.02 12.33 9.55
N ASN A 53 8.16 11.70 9.26
CA ASN A 53 8.74 11.80 7.92
C ASN A 53 7.90 11.00 6.93
N ILE A 54 7.82 11.50 5.70
CA ILE A 54 6.96 10.98 4.64
C ILE A 54 7.83 10.19 3.68
N TYR A 55 7.39 8.99 3.32
CA TYR A 55 8.04 8.13 2.34
C TYR A 55 7.12 7.96 1.14
N ILE A 56 7.65 8.07 -0.06
CA ILE A 56 6.90 8.07 -1.31
C ILE A 56 7.55 7.10 -2.27
N ALA A 57 6.81 6.11 -2.75
CA ALA A 57 7.22 5.29 -3.88
C ALA A 57 7.09 6.15 -5.14
N ASP A 58 8.22 6.52 -5.72
CA ASP A 58 8.33 7.32 -6.93
C ASP A 58 8.56 6.35 -8.11
N THR A 59 7.47 5.64 -8.46
CA THR A 59 7.43 4.42 -9.27
C THR A 59 8.16 4.55 -10.59
N GLY A 60 7.80 5.56 -11.38
CA GLY A 60 8.42 5.76 -12.70
C GLY A 60 9.85 6.33 -12.66
N ASN A 61 10.36 6.64 -11.46
CA ASN A 61 11.76 7.02 -11.24
C ASN A 61 12.56 5.92 -10.51
N ASP A 62 11.99 4.75 -10.29
CA ASP A 62 12.62 3.56 -9.66
C ASP A 62 13.26 3.87 -8.30
N ARG A 63 12.60 4.64 -7.45
CA ARG A 63 13.15 5.07 -6.16
C ARG A 63 12.08 5.31 -5.10
N VAL A 64 12.50 5.36 -3.84
CA VAL A 64 11.69 5.92 -2.75
C VAL A 64 12.26 7.28 -2.36
N VAL A 65 11.41 8.27 -2.18
CA VAL A 65 11.77 9.60 -1.71
C VAL A 65 11.34 9.78 -0.26
N LYS A 66 12.27 10.19 0.61
CA LYS A 66 11.99 10.59 1.99
C LYS A 66 11.89 12.10 2.10
N LEU A 67 10.77 12.60 2.62
CA LEU A 67 10.58 13.99 3.03
C LEU A 67 10.50 14.07 4.56
N ASN A 68 10.81 15.23 5.12
CA ASN A 68 10.51 15.49 6.52
C ASN A 68 9.01 15.79 6.73
N SER A 69 8.56 15.90 7.99
CA SER A 69 7.16 16.16 8.36
C SER A 69 6.57 17.47 7.83
N THR A 70 7.40 18.36 7.29
CA THR A 70 7.01 19.64 6.68
C THR A 70 7.12 19.63 5.15
N GLY A 71 7.35 18.45 4.53
CA GLY A 71 7.45 18.29 3.08
C GLY A 71 8.82 18.62 2.47
N GLY A 72 9.83 18.94 3.28
CA GLY A 72 11.19 19.19 2.79
C GLY A 72 11.90 17.89 2.41
N PHE A 73 12.59 17.86 1.26
CA PHE A 73 13.39 16.73 0.82
C PHE A 73 14.47 16.37 1.85
N VAL A 74 14.60 15.08 2.14
CA VAL A 74 15.66 14.53 3.02
C VAL A 74 16.65 13.71 2.21
N LYS A 75 16.18 12.70 1.50
CA LYS A 75 17.02 11.80 0.68
C LYS A 75 16.19 10.94 -0.27
N THR A 76 16.89 10.33 -1.19
CA THR A 76 16.43 9.20 -2.01
C THR A 76 16.91 7.89 -1.39
N ILE A 77 16.06 6.85 -1.43
CA ILE A 77 16.35 5.50 -0.95
C ILE A 77 16.21 4.53 -2.13
N GLY A 78 17.15 3.61 -2.27
CA GLY A 78 17.24 2.70 -3.40
C GLY A 78 17.79 3.35 -4.66
N THR A 79 17.89 2.58 -5.72
CA THR A 79 18.34 3.00 -7.06
C THR A 79 17.73 2.10 -8.10
N ALA A 80 17.56 2.60 -9.32
CA ALA A 80 17.05 1.83 -10.45
C ALA A 80 17.84 0.54 -10.72
N GLY A 81 17.15 -0.56 -10.93
CA GLY A 81 17.71 -1.84 -11.33
C GLY A 81 17.13 -3.07 -10.62
N ASN A 82 17.68 -4.24 -10.94
CA ASN A 82 17.18 -5.55 -10.48
C ASN A 82 18.12 -6.25 -9.48
N ALA A 83 19.21 -5.61 -9.08
CA ALA A 83 20.10 -6.16 -8.07
C ALA A 83 19.48 -6.02 -6.66
N ALA A 84 20.05 -6.73 -5.70
CA ALA A 84 19.62 -6.66 -4.32
C ALA A 84 19.60 -5.21 -3.79
N GLY A 85 18.47 -4.79 -3.24
CA GLY A 85 18.26 -3.41 -2.77
C GLY A 85 18.10 -2.38 -3.90
N GLN A 86 17.80 -2.79 -5.12
CA GLN A 86 17.40 -1.90 -6.22
C GLN A 86 15.91 -2.05 -6.51
N PHE A 87 15.32 -1.05 -7.15
CA PHE A 87 13.92 -1.04 -7.59
C PHE A 87 13.82 -0.97 -9.11
N ALA A 88 12.75 -1.56 -9.64
CA ALA A 88 12.39 -1.45 -11.05
C ALA A 88 10.98 -0.88 -11.23
N SER A 89 10.13 -1.00 -10.24
CA SER A 89 8.78 -0.41 -10.17
C SER A 89 8.30 -0.47 -8.70
N PRO A 90 8.83 0.37 -7.81
CA PRO A 90 8.35 0.41 -6.43
C PRO A 90 6.94 1.02 -6.39
N VAL A 91 5.95 0.30 -5.83
CA VAL A 91 4.54 0.73 -5.87
C VAL A 91 3.94 0.98 -4.49
N ALA A 92 4.16 0.14 -3.49
CA ALA A 92 3.64 0.39 -2.16
C ALA A 92 4.73 0.50 -1.11
N ILE A 93 4.40 1.20 -0.04
CA ILE A 93 5.28 1.45 1.11
C ILE A 93 4.52 1.13 2.39
N GLU A 94 5.20 0.45 3.29
CA GLU A 94 4.77 0.21 4.65
C GLU A 94 5.91 0.48 5.64
N ILE A 95 5.65 1.29 6.64
CA ILE A 95 6.57 1.53 7.77
C ILE A 95 6.06 0.72 8.97
N ASP A 96 6.75 -0.35 9.31
CA ASP A 96 6.33 -1.19 10.42
C ASP A 96 6.58 -0.52 11.80
N SER A 97 6.00 -1.08 12.84
CA SER A 97 6.11 -0.58 14.23
C SER A 97 7.53 -0.53 14.80
N ASN A 98 8.53 -1.01 14.06
CA ASN A 98 9.95 -0.94 14.41
C ASN A 98 10.71 0.04 13.51
N ASP A 99 10.00 0.91 12.79
CA ASP A 99 10.54 1.84 11.79
C ASP A 99 11.36 1.12 10.69
N ASN A 100 10.94 -0.07 10.27
CA ASN A 100 11.46 -0.67 9.05
C ASN A 100 10.59 -0.23 7.87
N LEU A 101 11.23 0.10 6.78
CA LEU A 101 10.59 0.43 5.51
C LEU A 101 10.50 -0.83 4.65
N TRP A 102 9.30 -1.23 4.30
CA TRP A 102 8.98 -2.29 3.36
C TRP A 102 8.45 -1.69 2.08
N VAL A 103 8.99 -2.11 0.95
CA VAL A 103 8.63 -1.58 -0.37
C VAL A 103 8.29 -2.75 -1.27
N THR A 104 7.10 -2.75 -1.85
CA THR A 104 6.76 -3.68 -2.94
C THR A 104 7.35 -3.16 -4.25
N ASP A 105 7.81 -4.07 -5.09
CA ASP A 105 8.40 -3.79 -6.40
C ASP A 105 7.82 -4.81 -7.39
N GLU A 106 6.98 -4.36 -8.31
CA GLU A 106 6.17 -5.24 -9.16
C GLU A 106 6.97 -5.87 -10.29
N ASP A 107 7.91 -5.13 -10.86
CA ASP A 107 8.64 -5.59 -12.03
C ASP A 107 9.59 -6.76 -11.75
N ASN A 108 9.87 -7.54 -12.81
CA ASN A 108 10.83 -8.64 -12.80
C ASN A 108 10.46 -9.83 -11.89
N GLY A 109 9.16 -10.07 -11.72
CA GLY A 109 8.63 -11.22 -11.00
C GLY A 109 8.34 -10.92 -9.54
N GLY A 110 8.08 -9.67 -9.23
CA GLY A 110 7.58 -9.21 -7.94
C GLY A 110 8.54 -9.45 -6.76
N LYS A 111 8.69 -8.46 -5.91
CA LYS A 111 9.43 -8.61 -4.65
C LYS A 111 9.01 -7.59 -3.59
N ILE A 112 9.33 -7.88 -2.34
CA ILE A 112 9.27 -6.92 -1.24
C ILE A 112 10.69 -6.71 -0.74
N VAL A 113 11.11 -5.46 -0.65
CA VAL A 113 12.46 -5.09 -0.23
C VAL A 113 12.42 -4.38 1.11
N LYS A 114 13.28 -4.79 2.04
CA LYS A 114 13.40 -4.17 3.36
C LYS A 114 14.53 -3.17 3.42
N TYR A 115 14.21 -1.98 3.93
CA TYR A 115 15.19 -0.96 4.35
C TYR A 115 14.94 -0.55 5.81
N SER A 116 15.91 0.14 6.41
CA SER A 116 15.62 0.99 7.57
C SER A 116 15.10 2.35 7.10
N THR A 117 14.43 3.08 7.97
CA THR A 117 14.01 4.47 7.72
C THR A 117 15.19 5.43 7.47
N GLU A 118 16.41 5.00 7.81
CA GLU A 118 17.63 5.70 7.43
C GLU A 118 18.11 5.38 5.99
N GLY A 119 17.36 4.56 5.25
CA GLY A 119 17.66 4.18 3.86
C GLY A 119 18.78 3.16 3.73
N VAL A 120 19.04 2.38 4.76
CA VAL A 120 20.03 1.29 4.71
C VAL A 120 19.33 0.02 4.29
N TYR A 121 19.78 -0.61 3.21
CA TYR A 121 19.26 -1.89 2.74
C TYR A 121 19.46 -2.97 3.80
N GLY A 122 18.36 -3.62 4.19
CA GLY A 122 18.32 -4.60 5.27
C GLY A 122 18.79 -6.01 4.89
N SER A 123 19.33 -6.19 3.67
CA SER A 123 19.74 -7.50 3.12
C SER A 123 18.61 -8.54 3.14
N LEU A 124 17.35 -8.08 3.11
CA LEU A 124 16.18 -8.93 3.05
C LEU A 124 15.30 -8.52 1.87
N GLU A 125 15.03 -9.48 1.02
CA GLU A 125 14.02 -9.42 -0.03
C GLU A 125 13.15 -10.67 0.06
N ILE A 126 11.84 -10.51 -0.12
CA ILE A 126 10.88 -11.61 -0.23
C ILE A 126 10.45 -11.64 -1.69
N LYS A 127 10.72 -12.76 -2.37
CA LYS A 127 10.43 -12.97 -3.80
C LYS A 127 9.62 -14.25 -4.02
N ASN A 128 9.59 -15.10 -2.99
CA ASN A 128 9.03 -16.42 -3.13
C ASN A 128 7.51 -16.34 -3.26
N ASP A 129 7.01 -16.85 -4.38
CA ASP A 129 5.58 -16.91 -4.67
C ASP A 129 4.90 -15.53 -4.78
N LEU A 130 5.62 -14.52 -5.28
CA LEU A 130 5.10 -13.19 -5.65
C LEU A 130 5.20 -12.99 -7.16
N VAL A 131 4.17 -12.40 -7.75
CA VAL A 131 4.09 -12.09 -9.19
C VAL A 131 3.92 -10.59 -9.40
N ASP A 132 2.97 -9.98 -8.69
CA ASP A 132 2.56 -8.59 -8.85
C ASP A 132 2.11 -8.01 -7.49
N PRO A 133 3.06 -7.79 -6.56
CA PRO A 133 2.75 -7.36 -5.20
C PRO A 133 2.37 -5.89 -5.13
N ALA A 134 1.10 -5.56 -5.32
CA ALA A 134 0.59 -4.20 -5.38
C ALA A 134 0.56 -3.48 -4.04
N SER A 135 0.33 -4.19 -2.94
CA SER A 135 0.28 -3.57 -1.61
C SER A 135 0.80 -4.50 -0.52
N VAL A 136 1.30 -3.90 0.56
CA VAL A 136 1.79 -4.60 1.74
C VAL A 136 1.36 -3.88 3.02
N ALA A 137 0.85 -4.64 3.98
CA ALA A 137 0.64 -4.19 5.35
C ALA A 137 1.40 -5.07 6.33
N SER A 138 1.73 -4.56 7.51
CA SER A 138 2.52 -5.30 8.47
C SER A 138 1.95 -5.28 9.89
N ASN A 139 2.33 -6.29 10.65
CA ASN A 139 2.34 -6.23 12.11
C ASN A 139 3.72 -6.64 12.62
N SER A 140 3.90 -6.73 13.93
CA SER A 140 5.22 -7.02 14.54
C SER A 140 5.86 -8.34 14.08
N THR A 141 5.14 -9.23 13.40
CA THR A 141 5.60 -10.59 13.07
C THR A 141 5.38 -11.02 11.62
N HIS A 142 4.41 -10.43 10.94
CA HIS A 142 4.00 -10.85 9.59
C HIS A 142 3.86 -9.64 8.65
N LEU A 143 4.13 -9.89 7.38
CA LEU A 143 3.68 -9.08 6.26
C LEU A 143 2.44 -9.74 5.65
N VAL A 144 1.50 -8.93 5.23
CA VAL A 144 0.34 -9.31 4.44
C VAL A 144 0.42 -8.58 3.12
N VAL A 145 0.36 -9.29 2.01
CA VAL A 145 0.64 -8.78 0.68
C VAL A 145 -0.53 -9.07 -0.22
N VAL A 146 -0.98 -8.09 -0.96
CA VAL A 146 -1.87 -8.28 -2.11
C VAL A 146 -1.02 -8.59 -3.32
N ASP A 147 -1.30 -9.72 -3.97
CA ASP A 147 -0.71 -10.14 -5.25
C ASP A 147 -1.80 -10.08 -6.32
N THR A 148 -1.85 -8.95 -7.03
CA THR A 148 -2.99 -8.56 -7.86
C THR A 148 -3.22 -9.52 -9.02
N ASN A 149 -2.18 -9.90 -9.73
CA ASN A 149 -2.31 -10.80 -10.89
C ASN A 149 -2.75 -12.23 -10.54
N ASP A 150 -2.52 -12.66 -9.31
CA ASP A 150 -2.98 -13.95 -8.80
C ASP A 150 -4.39 -13.86 -8.18
N ASP A 151 -4.92 -12.65 -7.99
CA ASP A 151 -6.15 -12.38 -7.22
C ASP A 151 -6.08 -12.97 -5.79
N GLU A 152 -4.91 -12.88 -5.15
CA GLU A 152 -4.62 -13.50 -3.87
C GLU A 152 -4.06 -12.54 -2.84
N VAL A 153 -4.24 -12.91 -1.58
CA VAL A 153 -3.51 -12.32 -0.44
C VAL A 153 -2.59 -13.37 0.13
N LYS A 154 -1.33 -13.00 0.33
CA LYS A 154 -0.27 -13.87 0.82
C LYS A 154 0.30 -13.31 2.13
N THR A 155 0.51 -14.18 3.13
CA THR A 155 1.10 -13.75 4.41
C THR A 155 2.48 -14.35 4.59
N TYR A 156 3.44 -13.53 4.99
CA TYR A 156 4.83 -13.95 5.21
C TYR A 156 5.22 -13.68 6.67
N LYS A 157 5.95 -14.61 7.26
CA LYS A 157 6.51 -14.37 8.59
C LYS A 157 7.87 -13.68 8.46
N ILE A 158 8.00 -12.48 9.02
CA ILE A 158 9.19 -11.63 8.88
C ILE A 158 10.49 -12.35 9.29
N SER A 159 10.43 -13.21 10.34
CA SER A 159 11.60 -13.96 10.81
C SER A 159 12.08 -15.06 9.87
N ASP A 160 11.25 -15.50 8.93
CA ASP A 160 11.56 -16.65 8.07
C ASP A 160 12.25 -16.22 6.76
N GLY A 161 12.42 -14.89 6.55
CA GLY A 161 13.05 -14.34 5.36
C GLY A 161 12.27 -14.64 4.08
N ASP A 162 12.96 -14.96 2.99
CA ASP A 162 12.38 -15.31 1.70
C ASP A 162 11.88 -16.77 1.68
N ALA A 163 11.04 -17.14 2.64
CA ALA A 163 10.35 -18.42 2.66
C ALA A 163 9.02 -18.35 1.91
N ALA A 164 8.43 -19.50 1.60
CA ALA A 164 7.07 -19.56 1.05
C ALA A 164 6.06 -18.90 2.01
N PRO A 165 4.96 -18.33 1.48
CA PRO A 165 3.93 -17.71 2.31
C PRO A 165 3.36 -18.72 3.33
N LYS A 166 2.98 -18.20 4.50
CA LYS A 166 2.35 -19.03 5.55
C LYS A 166 0.90 -19.32 5.25
N THR A 167 0.22 -18.37 4.65
CA THR A 167 -1.18 -18.47 4.27
C THR A 167 -1.35 -17.78 2.93
N THR A 168 -2.11 -18.41 2.05
CA THR A 168 -2.59 -17.83 0.79
C THR A 168 -4.10 -18.01 0.75
N PHE A 169 -4.83 -16.95 0.43
CA PHE A 169 -6.29 -16.98 0.32
C PHE A 169 -6.78 -15.97 -0.73
N GLY A 170 -8.03 -16.12 -1.14
CA GLY A 170 -8.62 -15.34 -2.22
C GLY A 170 -8.87 -16.22 -3.45
N GLY A 171 -8.25 -15.85 -4.55
CA GLY A 171 -8.44 -16.46 -5.88
C GLY A 171 -9.60 -15.86 -6.65
N ASN A 172 -9.48 -15.79 -7.97
CA ASN A 172 -10.34 -15.06 -8.89
C ASN A 172 -11.83 -15.32 -8.71
N GLY A 173 -12.61 -14.27 -8.48
CA GLY A 173 -14.08 -14.36 -8.43
C GLY A 173 -14.76 -13.22 -7.67
N SER A 174 -16.10 -13.30 -7.63
CA SER A 174 -16.96 -12.31 -6.97
C SER A 174 -17.71 -12.84 -5.74
N SER A 175 -17.56 -14.13 -5.40
CA SER A 175 -18.17 -14.68 -4.18
C SER A 175 -17.41 -14.20 -2.94
N THR A 176 -18.04 -14.32 -1.77
CA THR A 176 -17.35 -14.03 -0.49
C THR A 176 -16.13 -14.93 -0.32
N GLY A 177 -15.01 -14.33 0.06
CA GLY A 177 -13.72 -15.03 0.17
C GLY A 177 -12.94 -15.18 -1.13
N GLN A 178 -13.55 -14.91 -2.29
CA GLN A 178 -12.86 -14.75 -3.58
C GLN A 178 -12.52 -13.28 -3.79
N LEU A 179 -11.48 -13.00 -4.57
CA LEU A 179 -11.01 -11.66 -4.88
C LEU A 179 -11.02 -11.44 -6.41
N TYR A 180 -11.17 -10.21 -6.83
CA TYR A 180 -11.00 -9.82 -8.21
C TYR A 180 -10.35 -8.43 -8.29
N ASN A 181 -9.18 -8.38 -8.89
CA ASN A 181 -8.32 -7.21 -8.94
C ASN A 181 -8.15 -6.55 -7.55
N PRO A 182 -7.64 -7.28 -6.54
CA PRO A 182 -7.35 -6.70 -5.25
C PRO A 182 -6.14 -5.75 -5.39
N VAL A 183 -6.22 -4.55 -4.81
CA VAL A 183 -5.23 -3.49 -5.02
C VAL A 183 -4.60 -2.97 -3.74
N ASP A 184 -5.28 -3.11 -2.60
CA ASP A 184 -4.74 -2.61 -1.33
C ASP A 184 -5.14 -3.47 -0.14
N VAL A 185 -4.32 -3.45 0.90
CA VAL A 185 -4.52 -4.22 2.13
C VAL A 185 -4.14 -3.42 3.36
N GLU A 186 -4.94 -3.56 4.42
CA GLU A 186 -4.68 -2.93 5.72
C GLU A 186 -4.99 -3.90 6.87
N LEU A 187 -4.35 -3.70 8.02
CA LEU A 187 -4.52 -4.52 9.22
C LEU A 187 -5.15 -3.72 10.36
N ASP A 188 -6.20 -4.27 11.00
CA ASP A 188 -6.64 -3.73 12.28
C ASP A 188 -5.74 -4.20 13.44
N SER A 189 -5.88 -3.55 14.60
CA SER A 189 -5.09 -3.87 15.80
C SER A 189 -5.28 -5.30 16.33
N SER A 190 -6.32 -6.00 15.87
CA SER A 190 -6.59 -7.40 16.17
C SER A 190 -5.94 -8.36 15.16
N GLY A 191 -5.32 -7.83 14.11
CA GLY A 191 -4.71 -8.57 13.00
C GLY A 191 -5.73 -9.06 11.97
N ASN A 192 -6.95 -8.50 11.92
CA ASN A 192 -7.85 -8.77 10.81
C ASN A 192 -7.36 -8.00 9.58
N ILE A 193 -7.57 -8.62 8.42
CA ILE A 193 -7.07 -8.17 7.13
C ILE A 193 -8.23 -7.56 6.34
N PHE A 194 -8.09 -6.33 5.89
CA PHE A 194 -9.03 -5.66 5.01
C PHE A 194 -8.43 -5.59 3.61
N VAL A 195 -9.15 -6.07 2.61
CA VAL A 195 -8.69 -6.13 1.22
C VAL A 195 -9.61 -5.29 0.36
N VAL A 196 -9.03 -4.33 -0.35
CA VAL A 196 -9.73 -3.51 -1.34
C VAL A 196 -9.73 -4.24 -2.68
N GLU A 197 -10.90 -4.39 -3.27
CA GLU A 197 -11.08 -4.98 -4.59
C GLU A 197 -11.60 -3.93 -5.58
N GLU A 198 -10.72 -3.45 -6.45
CA GLU A 198 -11.11 -2.53 -7.53
C GLU A 198 -12.07 -3.21 -8.52
N GLY A 199 -11.84 -4.49 -8.82
CA GLY A 199 -12.62 -5.22 -9.81
C GLY A 199 -14.05 -5.59 -9.37
N ASN A 200 -14.32 -5.62 -8.07
CA ASN A 200 -15.63 -5.93 -7.50
C ASN A 200 -16.29 -4.73 -6.80
N ASP A 201 -15.66 -3.54 -6.80
CA ASP A 201 -16.14 -2.34 -6.12
C ASP A 201 -16.52 -2.58 -4.65
N ARG A 202 -15.63 -3.25 -3.90
CA ARG A 202 -15.90 -3.65 -2.51
C ARG A 202 -14.64 -3.77 -1.66
N ILE A 203 -14.85 -3.95 -0.35
CA ILE A 203 -13.81 -4.31 0.60
C ILE A 203 -14.25 -5.57 1.33
N GLN A 204 -13.37 -6.56 1.46
CA GLN A 204 -13.61 -7.72 2.29
C GLN A 204 -12.71 -7.72 3.52
N LYS A 205 -13.28 -8.17 4.64
CA LYS A 205 -12.55 -8.41 5.89
C LYS A 205 -12.33 -9.90 6.10
N PHE A 206 -11.11 -10.26 6.45
CA PHE A 206 -10.68 -11.62 6.79
C PHE A 206 -10.05 -11.63 8.18
N ASP A 207 -10.00 -12.78 8.82
CA ASP A 207 -9.13 -12.93 10.00
C ASP A 207 -7.67 -13.23 9.58
N ASN A 208 -6.78 -13.26 10.56
CA ASN A 208 -5.35 -13.53 10.35
C ASN A 208 -5.02 -14.93 9.79
N THR A 209 -6.02 -15.79 9.61
CA THR A 209 -5.90 -17.10 8.95
C THR A 209 -6.42 -17.10 7.51
N GLY A 210 -6.89 -15.95 7.01
CA GLY A 210 -7.50 -15.82 5.69
C GLY A 210 -8.97 -16.26 5.64
N SER A 211 -9.64 -16.45 6.79
CA SER A 211 -11.07 -16.80 6.81
C SER A 211 -11.92 -15.55 6.70
N TYR A 212 -12.85 -15.53 5.73
CA TYR A 212 -13.78 -14.43 5.52
C TYR A 212 -14.59 -14.08 6.78
N LYS A 213 -14.76 -12.80 7.06
CA LYS A 213 -15.52 -12.27 8.21
C LYS A 213 -16.66 -11.33 7.81
N ALA A 214 -16.40 -10.36 6.95
CA ALA A 214 -17.39 -9.34 6.62
C ALA A 214 -17.16 -8.77 5.21
N LEU A 215 -18.18 -8.13 4.68
CA LEU A 215 -18.20 -7.45 3.40
C LEU A 215 -18.63 -5.99 3.59
N ILE A 216 -17.93 -5.08 2.93
CA ILE A 216 -18.32 -3.68 2.77
C ILE A 216 -18.55 -3.47 1.28
N GLU A 217 -19.78 -3.24 0.90
CA GLU A 217 -20.17 -3.02 -0.50
C GLU A 217 -21.14 -1.85 -0.64
N ASN A 218 -21.48 -1.53 -1.87
CA ASN A 218 -22.43 -0.49 -2.21
C ASN A 218 -23.78 -0.68 -1.48
N GLY A 219 -24.28 0.38 -0.86
CA GLY A 219 -25.59 0.40 -0.20
C GLY A 219 -25.55 0.46 1.33
N THR A 220 -24.37 0.43 1.94
CA THR A 220 -24.21 0.71 3.38
C THR A 220 -24.10 2.22 3.64
N SER A 221 -22.90 2.78 3.63
CA SER A 221 -22.67 4.22 3.86
C SER A 221 -21.98 4.91 2.69
N ALA A 222 -21.48 4.17 1.72
CA ALA A 222 -20.82 4.68 0.52
C ALA A 222 -21.20 3.89 -0.73
N THR A 223 -21.02 4.52 -1.89
CA THR A 223 -21.07 3.84 -3.20
C THR A 223 -19.63 3.79 -3.71
N PHE A 224 -19.06 2.60 -3.83
CA PHE A 224 -17.74 2.43 -4.36
C PHE A 224 -17.76 2.35 -5.89
N ASP A 225 -16.77 2.95 -6.50
CA ASP A 225 -16.46 2.85 -7.93
C ASP A 225 -14.93 2.93 -8.05
N LYS A 226 -14.31 1.79 -8.28
CA LYS A 226 -12.86 1.59 -8.28
C LYS A 226 -12.18 2.15 -7.00
N PRO A 227 -12.49 1.58 -5.83
CA PRO A 227 -11.76 1.94 -4.62
C PRO A 227 -10.30 1.49 -4.78
N SER A 228 -9.34 2.38 -4.48
CA SER A 228 -7.91 2.12 -4.75
C SER A 228 -7.03 2.07 -3.51
N ALA A 229 -7.49 2.58 -2.37
CA ALA A 229 -6.70 2.52 -1.14
C ALA A 229 -7.58 2.51 0.11
N ILE A 230 -7.05 1.91 1.18
CA ILE A 230 -7.67 1.86 2.51
C ILE A 230 -6.66 2.27 3.57
N LEU A 231 -7.13 2.95 4.61
CA LEU A 231 -6.39 3.25 5.82
C LEU A 231 -7.29 3.08 7.04
N LEU A 232 -6.79 2.43 8.07
CA LEU A 232 -7.44 2.38 9.37
C LEU A 232 -6.79 3.40 10.31
N ASP A 233 -7.58 4.35 10.84
CA ASP A 233 -7.09 5.29 11.84
C ASP A 233 -7.02 4.65 13.25
N ASN A 234 -6.37 5.34 14.19
CA ASN A 234 -6.20 4.85 15.57
C ASN A 234 -7.52 4.69 16.36
N ASP A 235 -8.59 5.30 15.89
CA ASP A 235 -9.94 5.16 16.46
C ASP A 235 -10.70 3.98 15.84
N GLY A 236 -10.10 3.31 14.84
CA GLY A 236 -10.67 2.18 14.11
C GLY A 236 -11.62 2.61 12.98
N ASN A 237 -11.61 3.88 12.56
CA ASN A 237 -12.37 4.27 11.36
C ASN A 237 -11.60 3.84 10.11
N ILE A 238 -12.36 3.51 9.09
CA ILE A 238 -11.88 3.13 7.78
C ILE A 238 -11.96 4.34 6.85
N HIS A 239 -10.84 4.71 6.25
CA HIS A 239 -10.74 5.72 5.21
C HIS A 239 -10.48 5.04 3.88
N ILE A 240 -11.22 5.39 2.82
CA ILE A 240 -11.17 4.72 1.53
C ILE A 240 -11.01 5.77 0.43
N ALA A 241 -9.97 5.64 -0.37
CA ALA A 241 -9.85 6.38 -1.62
C ALA A 241 -10.80 5.74 -2.66
N ASN A 242 -11.82 6.48 -3.06
CA ASN A 242 -12.86 6.02 -3.99
C ASN A 242 -12.66 6.71 -5.34
N THR A 243 -11.75 6.17 -6.13
CA THR A 243 -11.04 6.86 -7.21
C THR A 243 -11.95 7.39 -8.31
N ASN A 244 -12.81 6.57 -8.90
CA ASN A 244 -13.71 7.05 -9.97
C ASN A 244 -14.77 8.02 -9.46
N ASN A 245 -15.10 7.96 -8.18
CA ASN A 245 -16.03 8.93 -7.57
C ASN A 245 -15.34 10.23 -7.13
N ASN A 246 -14.00 10.31 -7.20
CA ASN A 246 -13.20 11.45 -6.73
C ASN A 246 -13.53 11.84 -5.28
N THR A 247 -13.70 10.84 -4.39
CA THR A 247 -14.07 11.06 -2.99
C THR A 247 -13.18 10.27 -2.04
N LEU A 248 -12.96 10.83 -0.85
CA LEU A 248 -12.46 10.09 0.30
C LEU A 248 -13.65 9.74 1.18
N ALA A 249 -13.95 8.45 1.32
CA ALA A 249 -15.00 7.97 2.22
C ALA A 249 -14.41 7.69 3.61
N LYS A 250 -15.18 8.03 4.66
CA LYS A 250 -14.86 7.64 6.04
C LYS A 250 -16.04 6.83 6.61
N MET A 251 -15.72 5.69 7.20
CA MET A 251 -16.68 4.77 7.79
C MET A 251 -16.23 4.34 9.18
N ASP A 252 -17.17 4.05 10.09
CA ASP A 252 -16.85 3.41 11.37
C ASP A 252 -16.64 1.90 11.15
N ALA A 253 -15.51 1.35 11.61
CA ALA A 253 -15.23 -0.07 11.49
C ALA A 253 -16.22 -0.97 12.24
N ASN A 254 -17.02 -0.42 13.17
CA ASN A 254 -18.08 -1.14 13.88
C ASN A 254 -19.40 -1.22 13.08
N GLU A 255 -19.53 -0.51 11.97
CA GLU A 255 -20.70 -0.60 11.07
C GLU A 255 -20.62 -1.80 10.10
N LEU A 256 -19.60 -2.65 10.25
CA LEU A 256 -19.43 -3.87 9.47
C LEU A 256 -20.35 -4.97 10.00
N VAL A 257 -21.41 -5.24 9.29
CA VAL A 257 -22.39 -6.30 9.61
C VAL A 257 -22.11 -7.56 8.79
#